data_94262ba26e811c2a6f91844e3bb8a6b9
#
_entry.id   94262ba26e811c2a6f91844e3bb8a6b9
#
_cell.length_a   1.000
_cell.length_b   1.000
_cell.length_c   1.000
_cell.angle_alpha   90.00
_cell.angle_beta   90.00
_cell.angle_gamma   90.00
#
_symmetry.space_group_name_H-M   'P 1'
#
loop_
_entity.id
_entity.type
_entity.pdbx_description
1 polymer ?
#
loop_
_entity_poly.entity_id
_entity_poly.type
_entity_poly.pdbx_seq_one_letter_code
_entity_poly.pdbx_strand_id
1 'polypeptide(L)'
;MYNKLIGIGHVVKDPELRTTSTGKQVCTLRVCISDSQTKNKCFIDCECWDKLAEICAKFVKKGKEIMIEGELCMSSWTGKDGSAQTKPYVRADKVKFLNSAPKSDASGAEKDETAYQDSSAKKLTTKSNQDESEEVDSGWNIPF
;
A
#
# COMPACT_ATOMS: atom_id res chain seq x y z
N MET A 1 -15.57 -14.67 13.71
CA MET A 1 -15.37 -13.21 13.69
C MET A 1 -14.15 -12.91 12.82
N TYR A 2 -14.24 -11.98 11.90
CA TYR A 2 -13.18 -11.67 10.93
C TYR A 2 -12.81 -10.18 11.02
N ASN A 3 -11.53 -9.88 11.17
CA ASN A 3 -11.01 -8.52 11.28
C ASN A 3 -9.81 -8.37 10.32
N LYS A 4 -10.02 -7.76 9.20
CA LYS A 4 -9.00 -7.53 8.18
C LYS A 4 -9.18 -6.15 7.56
N LEU A 5 -8.11 -5.38 7.55
CA LEU A 5 -8.04 -4.08 6.88
C LEU A 5 -7.02 -4.17 5.77
N ILE A 6 -7.41 -3.72 4.58
CA ILE A 6 -6.51 -3.53 3.44
C ILE A 6 -6.65 -2.09 2.99
N GLY A 7 -5.54 -1.38 2.90
CA GLY A 7 -5.54 0.01 2.50
C GLY A 7 -4.31 0.37 1.68
N ILE A 8 -4.47 1.30 0.75
CA ILE A 8 -3.38 1.90 -0.03
C ILE A 8 -3.29 3.37 0.36
N GLY A 9 -2.09 3.84 0.63
CA GLY A 9 -1.88 5.22 1.03
C GLY A 9 -0.42 5.65 1.00
N HIS A 10 -0.19 6.91 1.33
CA HIS A 10 1.15 7.50 1.35
C HIS A 10 1.65 7.66 2.79
N VAL A 11 2.90 7.32 2.99
CA VAL A 11 3.58 7.52 4.29
C VAL A 11 3.83 9.00 4.51
N VAL A 12 3.32 9.56 5.62
CA VAL A 12 3.35 11.01 5.88
C VAL A 12 4.56 11.48 6.67
N LYS A 13 5.25 10.57 7.35
CA LYS A 13 6.52 10.82 8.06
C LYS A 13 7.43 9.62 7.95
N ASP A 14 8.73 9.83 8.17
CA ASP A 14 9.68 8.73 8.18
C ASP A 14 9.33 7.70 9.27
N PRO A 15 9.56 6.41 9.01
CA PRO A 15 9.29 5.34 9.97
C PRO A 15 10.07 5.49 11.26
N GLU A 16 9.43 5.19 12.37
CA GLU A 16 10.06 5.16 13.68
C GLU A 16 10.25 3.71 14.13
N LEU A 17 11.51 3.25 14.15
CA LEU A 17 11.88 1.94 14.68
C LEU A 17 12.20 2.05 16.15
N ARG A 18 11.61 1.22 16.98
CA ARG A 18 11.91 1.11 18.41
C ARG A 18 11.97 -0.34 18.84
N THR A 19 12.67 -0.58 19.92
CA THR A 19 12.74 -1.89 20.57
C THR A 19 11.85 -1.86 21.82
N THR A 20 10.99 -2.86 21.97
CA THR A 20 10.16 -3.02 23.16
C THR A 20 10.98 -3.54 24.35
N SER A 21 10.43 -3.44 25.55
CA SER A 21 11.03 -4.00 26.77
C SER A 21 11.28 -5.51 26.70
N THR A 22 10.53 -6.21 25.85
CA THR A 22 10.68 -7.66 25.57
C THR A 22 11.70 -7.98 24.49
N GLY A 23 12.40 -6.97 23.95
CA GLY A 23 13.43 -7.15 22.92
C GLY A 23 12.89 -7.27 21.49
N LYS A 24 11.58 -7.12 21.27
CA LYS A 24 10.97 -7.14 19.92
C LYS A 24 11.09 -5.78 19.24
N GLN A 25 11.32 -5.81 17.95
CA GLN A 25 11.36 -4.59 17.15
C GLN A 25 9.96 -4.23 16.65
N VAL A 26 9.61 -2.96 16.75
CA VAL A 26 8.37 -2.37 16.27
C VAL A 26 8.68 -1.15 15.43
N CYS A 27 8.14 -1.10 14.24
CA CYS A 27 8.22 0.07 13.35
C CYS A 27 6.83 0.67 13.21
N THR A 28 6.70 1.94 13.55
CA THR A 28 5.45 2.69 13.40
C THR A 28 5.48 3.50 12.11
N LEU A 29 4.52 3.25 11.24
CA LEU A 29 4.28 3.98 10.00
C LEU A 29 3.02 4.82 10.15
N ARG A 30 3.10 6.12 9.86
CA ARG A 30 1.91 6.95 9.74
C ARG A 30 1.51 7.09 8.29
N VAL A 31 0.31 6.63 7.94
CA VAL A 31 -0.16 6.52 6.56
C VAL A 31 -1.41 7.37 6.36
N CYS A 32 -1.43 8.11 5.28
CA CYS A 32 -2.59 8.84 4.80
C CYS A 32 -3.24 8.02 3.68
N ILE A 33 -4.44 7.53 3.95
CA ILE A 33 -5.32 6.92 2.96
C ILE A 33 -6.27 8.01 2.49
N SER A 34 -6.24 8.34 1.22
CA SER A 34 -7.08 9.38 0.64
C SER A 34 -7.94 8.81 -0.48
N ASP A 35 -9.20 9.19 -0.47
CA ASP A 35 -10.10 8.92 -1.57
C ASP A 35 -10.05 10.09 -2.56
N SER A 36 -9.75 9.79 -3.82
CA SER A 36 -9.64 10.78 -4.88
C SER A 36 -10.98 11.45 -5.22
N GLN A 37 -12.10 10.75 -5.02
CA GLN A 37 -13.43 11.25 -5.36
C GLN A 37 -13.99 12.16 -4.27
N THR A 38 -13.95 11.72 -3.02
CA THR A 38 -14.54 12.45 -1.89
C THR A 38 -13.60 13.45 -1.24
N LYS A 39 -12.31 13.44 -1.62
CA LYS A 39 -11.22 14.22 -0.98
C LYS A 39 -11.05 13.94 0.53
N ASN A 40 -11.71 12.93 1.05
CA ASN A 40 -11.54 12.51 2.43
C ASN A 40 -10.15 11.93 2.64
N LYS A 41 -9.55 12.31 3.76
CA LYS A 41 -8.23 11.82 4.18
C LYS A 41 -8.34 11.14 5.52
N CYS A 42 -7.90 9.89 5.59
CA CYS A 42 -7.79 9.14 6.83
C CYS A 42 -6.31 8.96 7.18
N PHE A 43 -5.92 9.39 8.37
CA PHE A 43 -4.58 9.19 8.90
C PHE A 43 -4.61 8.06 9.91
N ILE A 44 -3.91 6.98 9.62
CA ILE A 44 -3.85 5.82 10.48
C ILE A 44 -2.40 5.45 10.80
N ASP A 45 -2.17 5.02 12.03
CA ASP A 45 -0.88 4.48 12.44
C ASP A 45 -0.86 2.97 12.19
N CYS A 46 0.23 2.47 11.63
CA CYS A 46 0.43 1.07 11.35
C CYS A 46 1.65 0.58 12.11
N GLU A 47 1.49 -0.47 12.87
CA GLU A 47 2.57 -1.12 13.60
C GLU A 47 3.02 -2.38 12.88
N CYS A 48 4.29 -2.40 12.50
CA CYS A 48 4.96 -3.54 11.91
C CYS A 48 5.87 -4.16 12.96
N TRP A 49 5.89 -5.48 13.07
CA TRP A 49 6.62 -6.20 14.10
C TRP A 49 7.77 -7.02 13.54
N ASP A 50 8.80 -7.24 14.36
CA ASP A 50 9.94 -8.13 14.10
C ASP A 50 10.57 -7.87 12.71
N LYS A 51 10.67 -8.88 11.87
CA LYS A 51 11.30 -8.78 10.55
C LYS A 51 10.63 -7.77 9.62
N LEU A 52 9.31 -7.63 9.71
CA LEU A 52 8.58 -6.63 8.93
C LEU A 52 8.92 -5.20 9.39
N ALA A 53 9.16 -5.00 10.68
CA ALA A 53 9.61 -3.73 11.25
C ALA A 53 10.96 -3.30 10.68
N GLU A 54 11.93 -4.21 10.62
CA GLU A 54 13.26 -3.95 10.06
C GLU A 54 13.17 -3.58 8.57
N ILE A 55 12.39 -4.33 7.79
CA ILE A 55 12.19 -4.08 6.36
C ILE A 55 11.55 -2.72 6.13
N CYS A 56 10.50 -2.38 6.89
CA CYS A 56 9.84 -1.10 6.77
C CYS A 56 10.76 0.05 7.17
N ALA A 57 11.51 -0.07 8.27
CA ALA A 57 12.47 0.95 8.70
C ALA A 57 13.56 1.22 7.65
N LYS A 58 13.99 0.18 6.94
CA LYS A 58 15.06 0.27 5.95
C LYS A 58 14.58 0.86 4.61
N PHE A 59 13.41 0.45 4.13
CA PHE A 59 12.96 0.73 2.76
C PHE A 59 11.83 1.75 2.64
N VAL A 60 11.08 2.01 3.71
CA VAL A 60 9.99 2.99 3.70
C VAL A 60 10.54 4.37 4.05
N LYS A 61 10.10 5.38 3.31
CA LYS A 61 10.37 6.80 3.60
C LYS A 61 9.11 7.62 3.42
N LYS A 62 9.10 8.82 4.00
CA LYS A 62 8.06 9.81 3.79
C LYS A 62 7.74 9.99 2.31
N GLY A 63 6.46 10.02 1.97
CA GLY A 63 5.96 10.19 0.59
C GLY A 63 5.84 8.89 -0.21
N LYS A 64 6.33 7.76 0.31
CA LYS A 64 6.23 6.49 -0.40
C LYS A 64 4.81 5.95 -0.33
N GLU A 65 4.32 5.46 -1.46
CA GLU A 65 3.04 4.77 -1.55
C GLU A 65 3.20 3.31 -1.16
N ILE A 66 2.36 2.85 -0.26
CA ILE A 66 2.36 1.49 0.25
C ILE A 66 0.95 0.92 0.30
N MET A 67 0.85 -0.39 0.15
CA MET A 67 -0.34 -1.15 0.49
C MET A 67 -0.10 -1.84 1.83
N ILE A 68 -1.04 -1.70 2.74
CA ILE A 68 -1.03 -2.30 4.06
C ILE A 68 -2.13 -3.34 4.14
N GLU A 69 -1.82 -4.48 4.70
CA GLU A 69 -2.77 -5.51 5.05
C GLU A 69 -2.54 -5.90 6.51
N GLY A 70 -3.57 -5.90 7.32
CA GLY A 70 -3.46 -6.20 8.73
C GLY A 70 -4.79 -6.19 9.48
N GLU A 71 -4.73 -6.17 10.79
CA GLU A 71 -5.88 -6.12 11.68
C GLU A 71 -6.08 -4.71 12.24
N LEU A 72 -7.32 -4.25 12.29
CA LEU A 72 -7.67 -3.00 12.95
C LEU A 72 -7.74 -3.25 14.46
N CYS A 73 -6.93 -2.50 15.20
CA CYS A 73 -6.83 -2.58 16.65
C CYS A 73 -7.14 -1.23 17.29
N MET A 74 -7.40 -1.25 18.59
CA MET A 74 -7.61 -0.05 19.39
C MET A 74 -6.54 0.04 20.48
N SER A 75 -5.83 1.14 20.54
CA SER A 75 -4.94 1.48 21.64
C SER A 75 -5.68 2.36 22.65
N SER A 76 -5.53 2.04 23.93
CA SER A 76 -6.14 2.81 25.02
C SER A 76 -5.07 3.23 26.01
N TRP A 77 -5.09 4.48 26.43
CA TRP A 77 -4.19 5.00 27.47
C TRP A 77 -4.90 6.07 28.30
N THR A 78 -4.35 6.36 29.46
CA THR A 78 -4.82 7.45 30.30
C THR A 78 -4.06 8.72 29.97
N GLY A 79 -4.75 9.78 29.59
CA GLY A 79 -4.18 11.10 29.38
C GLY A 79 -3.62 11.71 30.66
N LYS A 80 -2.83 12.77 30.53
CA LYS A 80 -2.23 13.50 31.66
C LYS A 80 -3.29 14.14 32.57
N ASP A 81 -4.47 14.39 32.03
CA ASP A 81 -5.66 14.94 32.71
C ASP A 81 -6.55 13.85 33.36
N GLY A 82 -6.11 12.58 33.33
CA GLY A 82 -6.85 11.44 33.86
C GLY A 82 -7.98 10.91 32.96
N SER A 83 -8.17 11.49 31.76
CA SER A 83 -9.17 11.02 30.80
C SER A 83 -8.70 9.75 30.07
N ALA A 84 -9.62 8.82 29.82
CA ALA A 84 -9.34 7.67 28.96
C ALA A 84 -9.30 8.10 27.50
N GLN A 85 -8.17 7.86 26.86
CA GLN A 85 -7.96 8.14 25.45
C GLN A 85 -7.90 6.84 24.65
N THR A 86 -8.49 6.84 23.46
CA THR A 86 -8.44 5.69 22.55
C THR A 86 -8.04 6.14 21.16
N LYS A 87 -7.30 5.30 20.46
CA LYS A 87 -6.89 5.56 19.08
C LYS A 87 -6.87 4.27 18.29
N PRO A 88 -7.49 4.23 17.10
CA PRO A 88 -7.37 3.10 16.21
C PRO A 88 -5.98 3.04 15.58
N TYR A 89 -5.47 1.84 15.41
CA TYR A 89 -4.24 1.56 14.68
C TYR A 89 -4.36 0.24 13.93
N VAL A 90 -3.49 0.01 12.96
CA VAL A 90 -3.43 -1.24 12.21
C VAL A 90 -2.21 -2.03 12.65
N ARG A 91 -2.40 -3.24 13.10
CA ARG A 91 -1.31 -4.20 13.26
C ARG A 91 -1.08 -4.85 11.90
N ALA A 92 0.00 -4.45 11.23
CA ALA A 92 0.27 -4.87 9.87
C ALA A 92 0.84 -6.29 9.82
N ASP A 93 0.22 -7.16 9.05
CA ASP A 93 0.72 -8.50 8.72
C ASP A 93 1.58 -8.47 7.46
N LYS A 94 1.23 -7.56 6.53
CA LYS A 94 1.92 -7.42 5.26
C LYS A 94 1.97 -5.95 4.82
N VAL A 95 3.11 -5.54 4.31
CA VAL A 95 3.31 -4.25 3.65
C VAL A 95 3.89 -4.49 2.28
N LYS A 96 3.24 -3.98 1.24
CA LYS A 96 3.77 -4.00 -0.12
C LYS A 96 4.14 -2.58 -0.53
N PHE A 97 5.35 -2.44 -1.06
CA PHE A 97 5.82 -1.18 -1.60
C PHE A 97 5.30 -1.05 -3.03
N LEU A 98 4.52 -0.01 -3.28
CA LEU A 98 4.03 0.31 -4.60
C LEU A 98 5.07 1.23 -5.26
N ASN A 99 5.46 0.90 -6.48
CA ASN A 99 6.39 1.73 -7.23
C ASN A 99 5.65 3.00 -7.67
N SER A 100 5.83 4.07 -6.92
CA SER A 100 5.64 5.39 -7.51
C SER A 100 6.72 5.53 -8.57
N ALA A 101 6.34 5.74 -9.83
CA ALA A 101 7.28 6.09 -10.88
C ALA A 101 8.23 7.18 -10.34
N PRO A 102 9.54 7.09 -10.55
CA PRO A 102 10.48 8.07 -10.03
C PRO A 102 10.11 9.44 -10.61
N LYS A 103 9.73 10.37 -9.75
CA LYS A 103 9.86 11.77 -10.08
C LYS A 103 11.35 11.97 -10.25
N SER A 104 11.74 12.28 -11.47
CA SER A 104 13.10 12.58 -11.88
C SER A 104 13.67 13.69 -11.00
N ASP A 105 14.55 13.29 -10.07
CA ASP A 105 15.61 14.15 -9.59
C ASP A 105 16.90 13.40 -9.84
N ALA A 106 17.65 13.97 -10.77
CA ALA A 106 18.90 13.46 -11.24
C ALA A 106 19.93 13.44 -10.13
N SER A 107 20.53 12.30 -9.87
CA SER A 107 21.99 12.05 -9.87
C SER A 107 22.31 10.73 -9.18
N GLY A 108 23.14 9.94 -9.84
CA GLY A 108 23.83 8.81 -9.24
C GLY A 108 23.52 7.49 -9.92
N ALA A 109 24.29 7.20 -10.95
CA ALA A 109 24.36 5.94 -11.65
C ALA A 109 24.86 4.82 -10.74
N GLU A 110 24.28 3.61 -10.89
CA GLU A 110 25.10 2.43 -11.18
C GLU A 110 24.21 1.33 -11.76
N LYS A 111 24.74 0.82 -12.86
CA LYS A 111 24.22 -0.26 -13.67
C LYS A 111 24.37 -1.59 -12.92
N ASP A 112 23.41 -2.47 -13.04
CA ASP A 112 23.74 -3.88 -13.26
C ASP A 112 22.74 -4.49 -14.23
N GLU A 113 23.29 -4.88 -15.38
CA GLU A 113 22.63 -5.58 -16.47
C GLU A 113 22.58 -7.07 -16.12
N THR A 114 21.41 -7.66 -16.21
CA THR A 114 21.32 -9.04 -16.70
C THR A 114 20.15 -9.15 -17.66
N ALA A 115 20.56 -9.23 -18.91
CA ALA A 115 19.73 -9.49 -20.06
C ALA A 115 19.10 -10.89 -19.98
N TYR A 116 17.82 -10.98 -20.24
CA TYR A 116 17.23 -12.17 -20.83
C TYR A 116 16.67 -11.79 -22.21
N GLN A 117 17.45 -12.19 -23.20
CA GLN A 117 16.97 -12.33 -24.58
C GLN A 117 16.14 -13.62 -24.63
N ASP A 118 14.95 -13.54 -25.13
CA ASP A 118 14.44 -14.62 -25.96
C ASP A 118 13.66 -14.05 -27.15
N SER A 119 14.20 -14.42 -28.29
CA SER A 119 13.75 -14.15 -29.62
C SER A 119 12.66 -15.13 -30.01
N SER A 120 11.56 -14.64 -30.53
CA SER A 120 10.94 -15.28 -31.71
C SER A 120 9.89 -14.36 -32.34
N ALA A 121 10.34 -13.74 -33.40
CA ALA A 121 9.47 -13.15 -34.39
C ALA A 121 8.72 -14.23 -35.17
N LYS A 122 7.44 -14.07 -35.33
CA LYS A 122 6.78 -14.54 -36.57
C LYS A 122 5.62 -13.63 -36.95
N LYS A 123 5.93 -12.90 -37.98
CA LYS A 123 5.07 -12.07 -38.80
C LYS A 123 4.10 -12.97 -39.57
N LEU A 124 2.80 -12.68 -39.54
CA LEU A 124 1.93 -12.96 -40.67
C LEU A 124 0.84 -11.91 -40.79
N THR A 125 0.86 -11.31 -41.93
CA THR A 125 -0.07 -10.36 -42.55
C THR A 125 -1.35 -11.08 -42.98
N THR A 126 -2.55 -10.48 -42.88
CA THR A 126 -3.38 -10.12 -44.03
C THR A 126 -4.87 -10.11 -43.72
N LYS A 127 -5.49 -8.97 -44.05
CA LYS A 127 -6.78 -8.65 -44.66
C LYS A 127 -8.11 -8.89 -43.89
N SER A 128 -8.72 -7.76 -43.62
CA SER A 128 -10.04 -7.23 -44.04
C SER A 128 -11.21 -8.19 -44.22
N ASN A 129 -12.30 -7.90 -43.55
CA ASN A 129 -13.64 -7.49 -44.06
C ASN A 129 -14.56 -7.29 -42.87
N GLN A 130 -15.10 -6.13 -42.82
CA GLN A 130 -16.48 -5.63 -42.88
C GLN A 130 -17.59 -6.63 -42.48
N ASP A 131 -18.36 -6.09 -41.57
CA ASP A 131 -19.78 -5.97 -41.44
C ASP A 131 -20.48 -6.78 -40.35
N GLU A 132 -21.36 -6.02 -39.78
CA GLU A 132 -22.68 -6.28 -39.21
C GLU A 132 -22.79 -6.26 -37.67
N SER A 133 -23.53 -5.22 -37.34
CA SER A 133 -24.29 -4.93 -36.14
C SER A 133 -25.10 -6.10 -35.58
N GLU A 134 -24.99 -6.31 -34.27
CA GLU A 134 -26.13 -6.75 -33.46
C GLU A 134 -26.02 -6.18 -32.05
N GLU A 135 -26.98 -5.32 -31.74
CA GLU A 135 -27.33 -4.91 -30.39
C GLU A 135 -27.76 -6.13 -29.60
N VAL A 136 -27.08 -6.36 -28.46
CA VAL A 136 -27.62 -7.23 -27.42
C VAL A 136 -27.71 -6.41 -26.14
N ASP A 137 -28.91 -5.87 -25.98
CA ASP A 137 -29.43 -5.42 -24.69
C ASP A 137 -29.41 -6.59 -23.70
N SER A 138 -28.59 -6.50 -22.70
CA SER A 138 -28.69 -7.33 -21.51
C SER A 138 -28.75 -6.45 -20.28
N GLY A 139 -29.99 -6.03 -20.01
CA GLY A 139 -30.34 -5.40 -18.75
C GLY A 139 -30.03 -6.32 -17.57
N TRP A 140 -29.06 -5.94 -16.78
CA TRP A 140 -28.87 -6.51 -15.46
C TRP A 140 -29.82 -5.81 -14.50
N ASN A 141 -30.98 -6.42 -14.31
CA ASN A 141 -31.90 -6.02 -13.26
C ASN A 141 -31.56 -6.82 -12.00
N ILE A 142 -30.96 -6.16 -11.04
CA ILE A 142 -30.70 -6.74 -9.71
C ILE A 142 -31.82 -6.25 -8.79
N PRO A 143 -32.73 -7.14 -8.34
CA PRO A 143 -33.72 -6.77 -7.34
C PRO A 143 -33.06 -6.73 -5.95
N PHE A 144 -33.19 -5.61 -5.31
CA PHE A 144 -32.93 -5.49 -3.87
C PHE A 144 -34.18 -5.89 -3.10
#